data_b014c7900777465119d9fdc848166735
#
_entry.id   b014c7900777465119d9fdc848166735
#
_cell.length_a   1.000
_cell.length_b   1.000
_cell.length_c   1.000
_cell.angle_alpha   90.00
_cell.angle_beta   90.00
_cell.angle_gamma   90.00
#
_symmetry.space_group_name_H-M   'P 1'
#
loop_
_entity.id
_entity.type
_entity.pdbx_description
1 polymer ?
#
loop_
_entity_poly.entity_id
_entity_poly.type
_entity_poly.pdbx_seq_one_letter_code
_entity_poly.pdbx_strand_id
1 'polypeptide(L)'
;PLLIIDGVPASGVSEMAQLNADDIETINFLKDASAAIYGAKAAGGVILVTTKRPDAGKTKVEYSGSVTRKIVGLQPRMMSMDEWTDGVLQARLNDGYGEDDNWVRYARLAKAMKGSWINLHGGNNPDEDPIPGGFRGVADFVFHDMNWTDVLWGNATSTQHNLSVSGGSEKSTYRLSLGYLNDQGTLQWGNNSNERYNVRLFNSFKINNRISLETNMSASRQHQVAPTQIGSILGSSIPQPGLPVSTIDGKPYAWGGIHTPNWSAELGGDNKLVVTTMNVNEILKVNILDGLDFQGTLGYSTNNAARDEQYLSIDWYQYDGTPIQNENSPYPAKEKSSYTKSSARTDNYTASAFLTYKKLFDEVHDISLMGGVQYDYAAYDYSGTKAMDVEAAIESLNGKGQIYIDKVDRWEEAILSYFGRLNYNYKSRYMVEVNARYDGSSKFLPKNRWNFFWGASAGWRISEEAFMESVKETISNLKLRASYGETGIDAGNEFQFIEGFTMGSKGYEFVDGTQ
;
A
#
# COMPACT_ATOMS: atom_id res chain seq x y z
N PRO A 1 -2.81 8.68 8.53
CA PRO A 1 -3.22 8.33 9.89
C PRO A 1 -2.24 7.37 10.56
N LEU A 2 -2.16 7.41 11.88
CA LEU A 2 -1.45 6.44 12.70
C LEU A 2 -2.33 5.19 12.87
N LEU A 3 -1.79 4.01 12.58
CA LEU A 3 -2.48 2.74 12.85
C LEU A 3 -1.99 2.17 14.18
N ILE A 4 -2.94 1.78 15.05
CA ILE A 4 -2.66 1.13 16.32
C ILE A 4 -3.44 -0.18 16.37
N ILE A 5 -2.73 -1.29 16.61
CA ILE A 5 -3.31 -2.63 16.72
C ILE A 5 -3.12 -3.11 18.16
N ASP A 6 -4.21 -3.38 18.87
CA ASP A 6 -4.21 -3.83 20.27
C ASP A 6 -3.33 -2.96 21.20
N GLY A 7 -3.31 -1.64 20.95
CA GLY A 7 -2.59 -0.66 21.76
C GLY A 7 -1.13 -0.41 21.35
N VAL A 8 -0.61 -1.07 20.32
CA VAL A 8 0.76 -0.89 19.83
C VAL A 8 0.75 -0.24 18.43
N PRO A 9 1.56 0.80 18.19
CA PRO A 9 1.70 1.40 16.89
C PRO A 9 2.23 0.40 15.85
N ALA A 10 1.58 0.34 14.70
CA ALA A 10 2.03 -0.41 13.53
C ALA A 10 3.08 0.38 12.73
N SER A 11 3.91 -0.30 11.94
CA SER A 11 4.92 0.33 11.07
C SER A 11 4.30 1.17 9.94
N GLY A 12 3.02 0.93 9.62
CA GLY A 12 2.29 1.73 8.63
C GLY A 12 0.86 1.25 8.42
N VAL A 13 0.05 2.08 7.77
CA VAL A 13 -1.37 1.77 7.48
C VAL A 13 -1.52 0.52 6.60
N SER A 14 -0.52 0.19 5.80
CA SER A 14 -0.48 -1.02 4.96
C SER A 14 -0.57 -2.33 5.76
N GLU A 15 -0.15 -2.33 7.04
CA GLU A 15 -0.32 -3.51 7.90
C GLU A 15 -1.78 -3.88 8.14
N MET A 16 -2.71 -2.93 8.02
CA MET A 16 -4.15 -3.22 8.11
C MET A 16 -4.60 -4.22 7.03
N ALA A 17 -4.03 -4.13 5.82
CA ALA A 17 -4.32 -5.06 4.74
C ALA A 17 -3.80 -6.49 4.99
N GLN A 18 -2.89 -6.65 5.95
CA GLN A 18 -2.32 -7.95 6.32
C GLN A 18 -3.12 -8.63 7.45
N LEU A 19 -4.02 -7.89 8.12
CA LEU A 19 -4.90 -8.47 9.14
C LEU A 19 -5.97 -9.35 8.48
N ASN A 20 -6.30 -10.43 9.15
CA ASN A 20 -7.49 -11.20 8.80
C ASN A 20 -8.73 -10.49 9.34
N ALA A 21 -9.70 -10.20 8.47
CA ALA A 21 -10.94 -9.52 8.85
C ALA A 21 -11.70 -10.26 9.96
N ASP A 22 -11.66 -11.60 9.97
CA ASP A 22 -12.32 -12.44 10.97
C ASP A 22 -11.69 -12.31 12.38
N ASP A 23 -10.47 -11.77 12.50
CA ASP A 23 -9.81 -11.52 13.78
C ASP A 23 -10.09 -10.13 14.34
N ILE A 24 -10.74 -9.26 13.57
CA ILE A 24 -11.05 -7.90 14.00
C ILE A 24 -12.35 -7.87 14.80
N GLU A 25 -12.32 -7.26 15.98
CA GLU A 25 -13.49 -6.96 16.80
C GLU A 25 -14.04 -5.58 16.50
N THR A 26 -13.17 -4.55 16.54
CA THR A 26 -13.57 -3.17 16.27
C THR A 26 -12.52 -2.40 15.51
N ILE A 27 -12.97 -1.43 14.69
CA ILE A 27 -12.14 -0.40 14.08
C ILE A 27 -12.72 0.96 14.46
N ASN A 28 -11.92 1.80 15.13
CA ASN A 28 -12.31 3.14 15.55
C ASN A 28 -11.40 4.18 14.88
N PHE A 29 -12.01 5.25 14.39
CA PHE A 29 -11.31 6.37 13.76
C PHE A 29 -11.36 7.59 14.68
N LEU A 30 -10.20 8.04 15.17
CA LEU A 30 -10.07 9.25 15.97
C LEU A 30 -9.62 10.39 15.06
N LYS A 31 -10.47 11.39 14.89
CA LYS A 31 -10.25 12.55 14.02
C LYS A 31 -10.37 13.87 14.77
N ASP A 32 -10.64 13.83 16.06
CA ASP A 32 -10.90 14.97 16.93
C ASP A 32 -9.83 15.10 18.04
N ALA A 33 -10.12 15.90 19.06
CA ALA A 33 -9.23 16.10 20.21
C ALA A 33 -8.79 14.82 20.91
N SER A 34 -9.52 13.71 20.75
CA SER A 34 -9.13 12.41 21.31
C SER A 34 -7.87 11.84 20.67
N ALA A 35 -7.54 12.26 19.45
CA ALA A 35 -6.30 11.89 18.78
C ALA A 35 -5.06 12.55 19.43
N ALA A 36 -5.21 13.66 20.16
CA ALA A 36 -4.10 14.39 20.77
C ALA A 36 -3.28 13.55 21.75
N ILE A 37 -3.87 12.53 22.39
CA ILE A 37 -3.13 11.62 23.28
C ILE A 37 -2.07 10.77 22.53
N TYR A 38 -2.15 10.68 21.21
CA TYR A 38 -1.18 9.99 20.35
C TYR A 38 -0.11 10.92 19.76
N GLY A 39 -0.18 12.23 20.05
CA GLY A 39 0.88 13.23 19.90
C GLY A 39 1.39 13.45 18.49
N ALA A 40 2.72 13.42 18.35
CA ALA A 40 3.46 13.83 17.16
C ALA A 40 3.19 12.98 15.89
N LYS A 41 2.57 11.81 15.99
CA LYS A 41 2.22 10.97 14.82
C LYS A 41 0.73 11.02 14.46
N ALA A 42 -0.07 11.83 15.17
CA ALA A 42 -1.53 11.82 15.09
C ALA A 42 -2.17 12.88 14.19
N ALA A 43 -1.41 13.73 13.50
CA ALA A 43 -1.94 14.83 12.67
C ALA A 43 -2.91 14.35 11.57
N GLY A 44 -2.69 13.17 11.01
CA GLY A 44 -3.59 12.54 10.04
C GLY A 44 -4.75 11.74 10.66
N GLY A 45 -4.98 11.86 11.98
CA GLY A 45 -5.90 11.02 12.75
C GLY A 45 -5.29 9.67 13.15
N VAL A 46 -6.06 8.90 13.92
CA VAL A 46 -5.63 7.59 14.43
C VAL A 46 -6.68 6.54 14.09
N ILE A 47 -6.23 5.38 13.63
CA ILE A 47 -7.04 4.18 13.40
C ILE A 47 -6.71 3.19 14.51
N LEU A 48 -7.69 2.91 15.35
CA LEU A 48 -7.56 1.92 16.42
C LEU A 48 -8.22 0.62 15.99
N VAL A 49 -7.43 -0.44 15.89
CA VAL A 49 -7.92 -1.79 15.62
C VAL A 49 -7.81 -2.60 16.89
N THR A 50 -8.93 -3.16 17.32
CA THR A 50 -8.98 -4.12 18.43
C THR A 50 -9.29 -5.49 17.86
N THR A 51 -8.51 -6.49 18.24
CA THR A 51 -8.75 -7.88 17.80
C THR A 51 -9.64 -8.64 18.75
N LYS A 52 -10.29 -9.68 18.23
CA LYS A 52 -11.23 -10.52 18.99
C LYS A 52 -10.55 -11.17 20.18
N ARG A 53 -11.17 -11.05 21.34
CA ARG A 53 -10.76 -11.68 22.59
C ARG A 53 -11.75 -12.78 22.96
N PRO A 54 -11.27 -13.94 23.42
CA PRO A 54 -12.15 -15.03 23.80
C PRO A 54 -12.75 -14.81 25.20
N ASP A 55 -13.97 -15.25 25.38
CA ASP A 55 -14.59 -15.38 26.68
C ASP A 55 -14.16 -16.68 27.37
N ALA A 56 -14.23 -16.69 28.71
CA ALA A 56 -14.09 -17.94 29.46
C ALA A 56 -15.24 -18.89 29.11
N GLY A 57 -14.95 -20.15 28.84
CA GLY A 57 -15.97 -21.13 28.47
C GLY A 57 -15.39 -22.34 27.76
N LYS A 58 -16.31 -23.18 27.26
CA LYS A 58 -15.96 -24.37 26.48
C LYS A 58 -15.23 -23.97 25.20
N THR A 59 -14.33 -24.83 24.77
CA THR A 59 -13.63 -24.66 23.49
C THR A 59 -14.63 -24.60 22.34
N LYS A 60 -14.51 -23.52 21.54
CA LYS A 60 -15.25 -23.31 20.28
C LYS A 60 -14.27 -23.43 19.12
N VAL A 61 -14.70 -24.09 18.07
CA VAL A 61 -13.99 -24.15 16.79
C VAL A 61 -14.88 -23.46 15.75
N GLU A 62 -14.35 -22.47 15.08
CA GLU A 62 -15.07 -21.71 14.07
C GLU A 62 -14.29 -21.78 12.75
N TYR A 63 -15.00 -22.07 11.68
CA TYR A 63 -14.47 -22.03 10.33
C TYR A 63 -15.31 -21.10 9.46
N SER A 64 -14.66 -20.24 8.70
CA SER A 64 -15.28 -19.46 7.64
C SER A 64 -14.52 -19.66 6.33
N GLY A 65 -15.26 -19.78 5.24
CA GLY A 65 -14.69 -19.87 3.90
C GLY A 65 -15.48 -19.02 2.92
N SER A 66 -14.78 -18.35 2.02
CA SER A 66 -15.39 -17.57 0.95
C SER A 66 -14.70 -17.80 -0.38
N VAL A 67 -15.51 -17.80 -1.45
CA VAL A 67 -15.04 -17.77 -2.83
C VAL A 67 -15.63 -16.53 -3.47
N THR A 68 -14.78 -15.65 -3.95
CA THR A 68 -15.17 -14.40 -4.59
C THR A 68 -14.80 -14.45 -6.06
N ARG A 69 -15.79 -14.25 -6.94
CA ARG A 69 -15.53 -14.02 -8.36
C ARG A 69 -15.41 -12.53 -8.59
N LYS A 70 -14.25 -12.11 -9.03
CA LYS A 70 -13.99 -10.75 -9.47
C LYS A 70 -14.45 -10.62 -10.92
N ILE A 71 -15.36 -9.72 -11.16
CA ILE A 71 -15.82 -9.38 -12.51
C ILE A 71 -15.19 -8.06 -12.86
N VAL A 72 -14.56 -7.97 -14.03
CA VAL A 72 -14.02 -6.72 -14.53
C VAL A 72 -15.18 -5.75 -14.69
N GLY A 73 -15.21 -4.73 -13.83
CA GLY A 73 -16.33 -3.80 -13.68
C GLY A 73 -16.35 -2.71 -14.75
N LEU A 74 -16.72 -1.50 -14.34
CA LEU A 74 -16.75 -0.32 -15.21
C LEU A 74 -15.35 -0.01 -15.72
N GLN A 75 -15.10 -0.40 -16.96
CA GLN A 75 -13.90 0.02 -17.68
C GLN A 75 -14.22 1.22 -18.57
N PRO A 76 -13.24 2.10 -18.82
CA PRO A 76 -13.39 3.10 -19.86
C PRO A 76 -13.72 2.39 -21.17
N ARG A 77 -14.78 2.83 -21.84
CA ARG A 77 -15.07 2.33 -23.18
C ARG A 77 -13.94 2.74 -24.11
N MET A 78 -13.31 1.77 -24.74
CA MET A 78 -12.36 2.02 -25.81
C MET A 78 -13.08 2.54 -27.04
N MET A 79 -12.45 3.46 -27.75
CA MET A 79 -12.91 3.87 -29.07
C MET A 79 -12.74 2.69 -30.03
N SER A 80 -13.76 2.46 -30.88
CA SER A 80 -13.59 1.63 -32.07
C SER A 80 -12.59 2.28 -33.03
N MET A 81 -12.13 1.53 -34.04
CA MET A 81 -11.24 2.07 -35.07
C MET A 81 -11.88 3.25 -35.81
N ASP A 82 -13.21 3.18 -36.09
CA ASP A 82 -13.93 4.25 -36.75
C ASP A 82 -13.99 5.52 -35.88
N GLU A 83 -14.34 5.39 -34.61
CA GLU A 83 -14.40 6.51 -33.68
C GLU A 83 -13.03 7.14 -33.45
N TRP A 84 -11.98 6.32 -33.35
CA TRP A 84 -10.60 6.79 -33.16
C TRP A 84 -10.10 7.56 -34.39
N THR A 85 -10.33 7.03 -35.60
CA THR A 85 -9.94 7.70 -36.86
C THR A 85 -10.70 9.00 -37.08
N ASP A 86 -12.01 9.03 -36.78
CA ASP A 86 -12.83 10.26 -36.85
C ASP A 86 -12.35 11.30 -35.82
N GLY A 87 -11.98 10.87 -34.62
CA GLY A 87 -11.42 11.73 -33.60
C GLY A 87 -10.08 12.35 -34.00
N VAL A 88 -9.15 11.53 -34.56
CA VAL A 88 -7.87 11.99 -35.06
C VAL A 88 -8.03 12.99 -36.21
N LEU A 89 -8.91 12.67 -37.19
CA LEU A 89 -9.23 13.58 -38.30
C LEU A 89 -9.77 14.92 -37.79
N GLN A 90 -10.78 14.88 -36.91
CA GLN A 90 -11.37 16.09 -36.35
C GLN A 90 -10.34 16.95 -35.56
N ALA A 91 -9.49 16.32 -34.75
CA ALA A 91 -8.48 17.02 -33.98
C ALA A 91 -7.46 17.71 -34.91
N ARG A 92 -6.93 16.98 -35.91
CA ARG A 92 -5.94 17.52 -36.85
C ARG A 92 -6.48 18.65 -37.71
N LEU A 93 -7.72 18.50 -38.25
CA LEU A 93 -8.36 19.53 -39.05
C LEU A 93 -8.67 20.78 -38.19
N ASN A 94 -9.08 20.62 -36.95
CA ASN A 94 -9.30 21.73 -36.02
C ASN A 94 -8.01 22.51 -35.71
N ASP A 95 -6.88 21.82 -35.66
CA ASP A 95 -5.55 22.40 -35.47
C ASP A 95 -5.00 23.07 -36.74
N GLY A 96 -5.76 23.05 -37.83
CA GLY A 96 -5.41 23.69 -39.11
C GLY A 96 -4.51 22.87 -40.03
N TYR A 97 -4.29 21.59 -39.72
CA TYR A 97 -3.56 20.69 -40.61
C TYR A 97 -4.41 20.36 -41.85
N GLY A 98 -3.77 20.29 -43.03
CA GLY A 98 -4.41 19.97 -44.31
C GLY A 98 -4.37 18.47 -44.62
N GLU A 99 -4.85 18.14 -45.85
CA GLU A 99 -4.86 16.77 -46.37
C GLU A 99 -3.44 16.17 -46.54
N ASP A 100 -2.42 16.99 -46.56
CA ASP A 100 -1.02 16.57 -46.65
C ASP A 100 -0.42 16.15 -45.32
N ASP A 101 -1.14 16.35 -44.20
CA ASP A 101 -0.69 15.91 -42.87
C ASP A 101 -0.68 14.39 -42.76
N ASN A 102 0.40 13.84 -42.23
CA ASN A 102 0.61 12.41 -42.14
C ASN A 102 -0.43 11.67 -41.30
N TRP A 103 -0.90 12.29 -40.21
CA TRP A 103 -1.93 11.71 -39.36
C TRP A 103 -3.31 11.77 -40.03
N VAL A 104 -3.60 12.82 -40.82
CA VAL A 104 -4.81 12.90 -41.62
C VAL A 104 -4.83 11.77 -42.66
N ARG A 105 -3.72 11.59 -43.37
CA ARG A 105 -3.57 10.49 -44.35
C ARG A 105 -3.69 9.12 -43.70
N TYR A 106 -3.00 8.92 -42.56
CA TYR A 106 -3.06 7.67 -41.82
C TYR A 106 -4.48 7.34 -41.35
N ALA A 107 -5.22 8.30 -40.77
CA ALA A 107 -6.56 8.08 -40.30
C ALA A 107 -7.52 7.74 -41.43
N ARG A 108 -7.38 8.40 -42.61
CA ARG A 108 -8.20 8.08 -43.80
C ARG A 108 -7.90 6.68 -44.34
N LEU A 109 -6.59 6.32 -44.40
CA LEU A 109 -6.15 5.00 -44.84
C LEU A 109 -6.66 3.91 -43.88
N ALA A 110 -6.51 4.14 -42.58
CA ALA A 110 -6.96 3.22 -41.55
C ALA A 110 -8.49 2.96 -41.60
N LYS A 111 -9.28 4.00 -41.87
CA LYS A 111 -10.72 3.89 -42.04
C LYS A 111 -11.08 3.10 -43.31
N ALA A 112 -10.37 3.35 -44.42
CA ALA A 112 -10.60 2.66 -45.67
C ALA A 112 -10.19 1.18 -45.65
N MET A 113 -9.16 0.83 -44.86
CA MET A 113 -8.56 -0.50 -44.79
C MET A 113 -8.87 -1.25 -43.49
N LYS A 114 -9.88 -0.86 -42.78
CA LYS A 114 -10.30 -1.51 -41.53
C LYS A 114 -10.36 -3.03 -41.68
N GLY A 115 -9.72 -3.77 -40.75
CA GLY A 115 -9.63 -5.22 -40.74
C GLY A 115 -8.53 -5.81 -41.63
N SER A 116 -7.74 -4.97 -42.29
CA SER A 116 -6.63 -5.39 -43.17
C SER A 116 -5.28 -4.86 -42.66
N TRP A 117 -4.24 -5.09 -43.44
CA TRP A 117 -2.90 -4.59 -43.16
C TRP A 117 -2.12 -4.37 -44.49
N ILE A 118 -1.07 -3.55 -44.42
CA ILE A 118 -0.15 -3.28 -45.54
C ILE A 118 1.25 -3.61 -45.08
N ASN A 119 1.93 -4.49 -45.81
CA ASN A 119 3.32 -4.77 -45.62
C ASN A 119 4.14 -3.87 -46.56
N LEU A 120 5.05 -3.07 -46.01
CA LEU A 120 5.88 -2.14 -46.75
C LEU A 120 7.30 -2.68 -46.96
N HIS A 121 7.54 -3.96 -46.86
CA HIS A 121 8.82 -4.66 -47.05
C HIS A 121 10.05 -3.74 -47.19
N GLY A 122 10.63 -3.39 -46.06
CA GLY A 122 11.85 -2.58 -46.04
C GLY A 122 11.62 -1.07 -45.91
N GLY A 123 10.41 -0.60 -45.82
CA GLY A 123 9.96 0.69 -45.26
C GLY A 123 10.61 2.00 -45.73
N ASN A 124 11.52 1.96 -46.71
CA ASN A 124 12.30 3.11 -47.13
C ASN A 124 12.13 3.49 -48.59
N ASN A 125 11.22 2.84 -49.32
CA ASN A 125 10.90 3.25 -50.66
C ASN A 125 9.80 4.33 -50.65
N PRO A 126 10.13 5.61 -50.89
CA PRO A 126 9.15 6.69 -50.86
C PRO A 126 7.99 6.53 -51.84
N ASP A 127 8.19 5.71 -52.91
CA ASP A 127 7.20 5.48 -53.94
C ASP A 127 6.15 4.39 -53.55
N GLU A 128 6.49 3.56 -52.58
CA GLU A 128 5.65 2.48 -52.04
C GLU A 128 4.97 2.83 -50.71
N ASP A 129 5.44 3.90 -50.06
CA ASP A 129 4.87 4.37 -48.78
C ASP A 129 3.54 5.08 -49.05
N PRO A 130 2.39 4.54 -48.61
CA PRO A 130 1.11 5.20 -48.76
C PRO A 130 1.02 6.51 -47.95
N ILE A 131 1.98 6.79 -47.07
CA ILE A 131 2.10 8.01 -46.28
C ILE A 131 3.53 8.56 -46.38
N PRO A 132 3.92 9.11 -47.57
CA PRO A 132 5.28 9.54 -47.82
C PRO A 132 5.80 10.54 -46.78
N GLY A 133 6.96 10.23 -46.20
CA GLY A 133 7.67 11.10 -45.27
C GLY A 133 7.19 11.10 -43.81
N GLY A 134 6.11 10.39 -43.50
CA GLY A 134 5.47 10.46 -42.18
C GLY A 134 5.88 9.39 -41.17
N PHE A 135 5.78 8.15 -41.56
CA PHE A 135 6.02 7.00 -40.66
C PHE A 135 7.22 6.16 -41.14
N ARG A 136 8.30 6.83 -41.52
CA ARG A 136 9.52 6.17 -41.98
C ARG A 136 10.07 5.24 -40.89
N GLY A 137 10.36 4.01 -41.26
CA GLY A 137 10.87 2.98 -40.37
C GLY A 137 9.76 2.11 -39.74
N VAL A 138 8.49 2.33 -40.07
CA VAL A 138 7.40 1.41 -39.77
C VAL A 138 7.18 0.55 -41.02
N ALA A 139 7.42 -0.74 -40.91
CA ALA A 139 7.33 -1.64 -42.03
C ALA A 139 5.89 -2.12 -42.32
N ASP A 140 5.03 -2.12 -41.28
CA ASP A 140 3.68 -2.62 -41.37
C ASP A 140 2.66 -1.61 -40.85
N PHE A 141 1.56 -1.40 -41.58
CA PHE A 141 0.38 -0.73 -41.10
C PHE A 141 -0.72 -1.76 -40.90
N VAL A 142 -1.19 -1.89 -39.63
CA VAL A 142 -2.25 -2.80 -39.25
C VAL A 142 -3.46 -2.00 -38.80
N PHE A 143 -4.66 -2.36 -39.31
CA PHE A 143 -5.90 -1.62 -39.13
C PHE A 143 -6.98 -2.51 -38.53
N HIS A 144 -6.65 -3.24 -37.45
CA HIS A 144 -7.61 -4.04 -36.71
C HIS A 144 -8.60 -3.14 -35.95
N ASP A 145 -9.60 -3.73 -35.35
CA ASP A 145 -10.54 -3.05 -34.46
C ASP A 145 -10.55 -3.78 -33.11
N MET A 146 -9.51 -3.49 -32.31
CA MET A 146 -9.24 -4.21 -31.07
C MET A 146 -9.76 -3.44 -29.86
N ASN A 147 -10.47 -4.14 -28.98
CA ASN A 147 -10.76 -3.63 -27.64
C ASN A 147 -9.65 -4.10 -26.67
N TRP A 148 -8.65 -3.28 -26.46
CA TRP A 148 -7.51 -3.61 -25.62
C TRP A 148 -7.89 -3.84 -24.15
N THR A 149 -9.00 -3.27 -23.67
CA THR A 149 -9.46 -3.54 -22.30
C THR A 149 -9.93 -5.00 -22.16
N ASP A 150 -10.61 -5.55 -23.17
CA ASP A 150 -11.03 -6.96 -23.17
C ASP A 150 -9.84 -7.92 -23.39
N VAL A 151 -8.80 -7.47 -24.09
CA VAL A 151 -7.55 -8.26 -24.27
C VAL A 151 -6.77 -8.37 -22.97
N LEU A 152 -6.67 -7.27 -22.22
CA LEU A 152 -5.79 -7.20 -21.05
C LEU A 152 -6.48 -7.71 -19.77
N TRP A 153 -7.77 -7.45 -19.62
CA TRP A 153 -8.47 -7.67 -18.36
C TRP A 153 -9.56 -8.73 -18.48
N GLY A 154 -9.65 -9.58 -17.49
CA GLY A 154 -10.66 -10.63 -17.41
C GLY A 154 -11.08 -10.94 -15.99
N ASN A 155 -11.98 -11.90 -15.84
CA ASN A 155 -12.47 -12.30 -14.54
C ASN A 155 -11.41 -13.13 -13.79
N ALA A 156 -11.39 -12.96 -12.48
CA ALA A 156 -10.50 -13.70 -11.59
C ALA A 156 -11.25 -14.28 -10.40
N THR A 157 -10.61 -15.16 -9.65
CA THR A 157 -11.19 -15.77 -8.46
C THR A 157 -10.28 -15.53 -7.26
N SER A 158 -10.90 -15.24 -6.12
CA SER A 158 -10.24 -15.16 -4.83
C SER A 158 -10.89 -16.17 -3.87
N THR A 159 -10.07 -16.88 -3.12
CA THR A 159 -10.53 -17.81 -2.07
C THR A 159 -9.91 -17.42 -0.73
N GLN A 160 -10.73 -17.46 0.31
CA GLN A 160 -10.26 -17.20 1.67
C GLN A 160 -10.81 -18.26 2.61
N HIS A 161 -9.95 -18.75 3.51
CA HIS A 161 -10.28 -19.75 4.51
C HIS A 161 -9.74 -19.29 5.87
N ASN A 162 -10.57 -19.32 6.89
CA ASN A 162 -10.22 -18.95 8.25
C ASN A 162 -10.67 -20.06 9.20
N LEU A 163 -9.78 -20.45 10.09
CA LEU A 163 -10.05 -21.41 11.15
C LEU A 163 -9.64 -20.79 12.47
N SER A 164 -10.52 -20.81 13.47
CA SER A 164 -10.14 -20.39 14.81
C SER A 164 -10.60 -21.34 15.88
N VAL A 165 -9.79 -21.43 16.93
CA VAL A 165 -10.08 -22.21 18.14
C VAL A 165 -9.94 -21.26 19.31
N SER A 166 -10.99 -21.12 20.10
CA SER A 166 -11.01 -20.24 21.26
C SER A 166 -11.70 -20.90 22.46
N GLY A 167 -11.33 -20.50 23.66
CA GLY A 167 -11.91 -21.03 24.89
C GLY A 167 -11.09 -20.66 26.12
N GLY A 168 -11.36 -21.35 27.22
CA GLY A 168 -10.60 -21.15 28.45
C GLY A 168 -11.43 -21.23 29.71
N SER A 169 -10.81 -20.88 30.81
CA SER A 169 -11.39 -20.80 32.14
C SER A 169 -11.37 -19.36 32.67
N GLU A 170 -11.86 -19.15 33.88
CA GLU A 170 -11.72 -17.85 34.56
C GLU A 170 -10.27 -17.42 34.78
N LYS A 171 -9.32 -18.37 34.80
CA LYS A 171 -7.89 -18.10 35.00
C LYS A 171 -7.13 -17.87 33.70
N SER A 172 -7.55 -18.51 32.61
CA SER A 172 -6.84 -18.39 31.33
C SER A 172 -7.82 -18.51 30.17
N THR A 173 -7.75 -17.57 29.24
CA THR A 173 -8.48 -17.63 27.97
C THR A 173 -7.51 -17.58 26.80
N TYR A 174 -7.84 -18.27 25.72
CA TYR A 174 -7.00 -18.36 24.53
C TYR A 174 -7.81 -18.31 23.24
N ARG A 175 -7.22 -17.74 22.21
CA ARG A 175 -7.70 -17.83 20.82
C ARG A 175 -6.51 -18.04 19.90
N LEU A 176 -6.55 -19.09 19.10
CA LEU A 176 -5.66 -19.34 17.99
C LEU A 176 -6.47 -19.20 16.70
N SER A 177 -6.01 -18.40 15.76
CA SER A 177 -6.59 -18.31 14.42
C SER A 177 -5.56 -18.54 13.34
N LEU A 178 -6.00 -19.17 12.25
CA LEU A 178 -5.24 -19.47 11.04
C LEU A 178 -6.02 -18.94 9.86
N GLY A 179 -5.37 -18.21 8.98
CA GLY A 179 -5.97 -17.65 7.77
C GLY A 179 -5.17 -18.00 6.53
N TYR A 180 -5.86 -18.27 5.45
CA TYR A 180 -5.29 -18.43 4.11
C TYR A 180 -6.10 -17.60 3.11
N LEU A 181 -5.41 -16.85 2.27
CA LEU A 181 -5.96 -16.12 1.15
C LEU A 181 -5.19 -16.49 -0.12
N ASN A 182 -5.93 -16.83 -1.17
CA ASN A 182 -5.40 -16.92 -2.54
C ASN A 182 -6.21 -15.97 -3.41
N ASP A 183 -5.56 -14.93 -3.91
CA ASP A 183 -6.18 -13.85 -4.65
C ASP A 183 -5.54 -13.70 -6.03
N GLN A 184 -6.24 -14.16 -7.07
CA GLN A 184 -5.79 -14.01 -8.46
C GLN A 184 -6.07 -12.60 -8.97
N GLY A 185 -5.15 -12.04 -9.74
CA GLY A 185 -5.33 -10.76 -10.40
C GLY A 185 -6.27 -10.85 -11.60
N THR A 186 -6.79 -9.71 -12.04
CA THR A 186 -7.70 -9.62 -13.20
C THR A 186 -6.97 -9.41 -14.53
N LEU A 187 -5.66 -9.17 -14.51
CA LEU A 187 -4.84 -9.13 -15.72
C LEU A 187 -4.74 -10.54 -16.30
N GLN A 188 -4.98 -10.71 -17.60
CA GLN A 188 -5.03 -12.02 -18.28
C GLN A 188 -3.66 -12.48 -18.80
N TRP A 189 -2.64 -11.64 -18.72
CA TRP A 189 -1.31 -11.85 -19.24
C TRP A 189 -0.27 -11.79 -18.12
N GLY A 190 0.71 -12.68 -18.18
CA GLY A 190 1.74 -12.82 -17.16
C GLY A 190 1.21 -13.34 -15.83
N ASN A 191 2.09 -13.50 -14.86
CA ASN A 191 1.74 -13.97 -13.53
C ASN A 191 1.26 -12.81 -12.67
N ASN A 192 0.05 -12.90 -12.10
CA ASN A 192 -0.43 -11.90 -11.17
C ASN A 192 -1.30 -12.55 -10.09
N SER A 193 -0.74 -12.72 -8.92
CA SER A 193 -1.38 -13.38 -7.78
C SER A 193 -0.90 -12.82 -6.46
N ASN A 194 -1.71 -13.04 -5.44
CA ASN A 194 -1.38 -12.70 -4.06
C ASN A 194 -1.85 -13.83 -3.15
N GLU A 195 -0.91 -14.52 -2.52
CA GLU A 195 -1.17 -15.54 -1.50
C GLU A 195 -0.78 -15.00 -0.14
N ARG A 196 -1.59 -15.27 0.88
CA ARG A 196 -1.29 -14.85 2.25
C ARG A 196 -1.67 -15.92 3.26
N TYR A 197 -0.74 -16.18 4.16
CA TYR A 197 -0.91 -17.05 5.33
C TYR A 197 -0.83 -16.18 6.59
N ASN A 198 -1.78 -16.36 7.50
CA ASN A 198 -1.84 -15.65 8.78
C ASN A 198 -1.92 -16.66 9.92
N VAL A 199 -1.25 -16.36 11.01
CA VAL A 199 -1.44 -17.00 12.30
C VAL A 199 -1.53 -15.93 13.38
N ARG A 200 -2.48 -16.07 14.30
CA ARG A 200 -2.62 -15.19 15.45
C ARG A 200 -2.90 -16.02 16.70
N LEU A 201 -2.21 -15.70 17.76
CA LEU A 201 -2.41 -16.26 19.09
C LEU A 201 -2.71 -15.11 20.07
N PHE A 202 -3.82 -15.20 20.75
CA PHE A 202 -4.12 -14.42 21.94
C PHE A 202 -4.22 -15.34 23.14
N ASN A 203 -3.58 -14.95 24.23
CA ASN A 203 -3.70 -15.60 25.52
C ASN A 203 -3.84 -14.54 26.62
N SER A 204 -4.74 -14.74 27.55
CA SER A 204 -4.83 -13.97 28.79
C SER A 204 -4.73 -14.91 29.98
N PHE A 205 -3.80 -14.65 30.87
CA PHE A 205 -3.55 -15.47 32.04
C PHE A 205 -3.62 -14.63 33.32
N LYS A 206 -4.52 -14.99 34.24
CA LYS A 206 -4.60 -14.40 35.58
C LYS A 206 -3.63 -15.12 36.53
N ILE A 207 -2.52 -14.47 36.86
CA ILE A 207 -1.54 -14.97 37.82
C ILE A 207 -2.20 -15.07 39.21
N ASN A 208 -2.97 -14.04 39.56
CA ASN A 208 -3.83 -14.00 40.74
C ASN A 208 -4.97 -13.00 40.52
N ASN A 209 -5.75 -12.69 41.53
CA ASN A 209 -6.90 -11.78 41.43
C ASN A 209 -6.53 -10.32 41.12
N ARG A 210 -5.26 -9.95 41.21
CA ARG A 210 -4.75 -8.59 40.98
C ARG A 210 -3.81 -8.48 39.81
N ILE A 211 -3.23 -9.59 39.33
CA ILE A 211 -2.21 -9.58 38.30
C ILE A 211 -2.64 -10.46 37.14
N SER A 212 -2.67 -9.89 35.96
CA SER A 212 -2.90 -10.63 34.70
C SER A 212 -1.86 -10.26 33.65
N LEU A 213 -1.53 -11.24 32.81
CA LEU A 213 -0.66 -11.11 31.65
C LEU A 213 -1.48 -11.44 30.40
N GLU A 214 -1.45 -10.56 29.42
CA GLU A 214 -2.01 -10.79 28.09
C GLU A 214 -0.89 -10.84 27.06
N THR A 215 -0.86 -11.93 26.30
CA THR A 215 0.06 -12.14 25.17
C THR A 215 -0.74 -12.07 23.88
N ASN A 216 -0.33 -11.23 22.93
CA ASN A 216 -0.91 -11.17 21.60
C ASN A 216 0.22 -11.30 20.57
N MET A 217 0.24 -12.42 19.85
CA MET A 217 1.23 -12.72 18.83
C MET A 217 0.55 -12.89 17.49
N SER A 218 1.13 -12.34 16.44
CA SER A 218 0.68 -12.60 15.08
C SER A 218 1.85 -12.69 14.12
N ALA A 219 1.69 -13.52 13.10
CA ALA A 219 2.59 -13.58 11.97
C ALA A 219 1.77 -13.67 10.68
N SER A 220 2.24 -13.00 9.65
CA SER A 220 1.72 -13.13 8.30
C SER A 220 2.86 -13.30 7.30
N ARG A 221 2.62 -14.13 6.30
CA ARG A 221 3.50 -14.24 5.13
C ARG A 221 2.67 -14.07 3.88
N GLN A 222 3.01 -13.05 3.12
CA GLN A 222 2.36 -12.70 1.87
C GLN A 222 3.34 -12.91 0.72
N HIS A 223 2.89 -13.57 -0.32
CA HIS A 223 3.62 -13.79 -1.56
C HIS A 223 2.85 -13.14 -2.70
N GLN A 224 3.41 -12.13 -3.31
CA GLN A 224 2.84 -11.42 -4.45
C GLN A 224 3.72 -11.65 -5.67
N VAL A 225 3.07 -11.90 -6.80
CA VAL A 225 3.71 -11.95 -8.11
C VAL A 225 2.97 -10.99 -9.03
N ALA A 226 3.72 -10.21 -9.79
CA ALA A 226 3.19 -9.34 -10.83
C ALA A 226 4.19 -9.26 -11.99
N PRO A 227 3.72 -9.00 -13.23
CA PRO A 227 4.64 -8.74 -14.33
C PRO A 227 5.51 -7.52 -14.05
N THR A 228 6.80 -7.58 -14.35
CA THR A 228 7.71 -6.45 -14.12
C THR A 228 7.37 -5.29 -15.04
N GLN A 229 7.07 -5.56 -16.32
CA GLN A 229 6.80 -4.54 -17.33
C GLN A 229 5.31 -4.17 -17.40
N ILE A 230 4.68 -3.92 -16.24
CA ILE A 230 3.25 -3.57 -16.14
C ILE A 230 2.96 -2.07 -16.27
N GLY A 231 3.98 -1.23 -16.17
CA GLY A 231 3.81 0.23 -16.19
C GLY A 231 3.12 0.76 -17.44
N SER A 232 3.37 0.16 -18.60
CA SER A 232 2.71 0.47 -19.86
C SER A 232 1.23 0.09 -19.89
N ILE A 233 0.80 -0.85 -19.04
CA ILE A 233 -0.58 -1.34 -18.95
C ILE A 233 -1.43 -0.45 -18.04
N LEU A 234 -0.83 0.04 -16.95
CA LEU A 234 -1.50 0.85 -15.92
C LEU A 234 -1.48 2.35 -16.24
N GLY A 235 -0.62 2.77 -17.17
CA GLY A 235 -0.46 4.16 -17.58
C GLY A 235 -1.33 4.56 -18.77
N SER A 236 -1.00 5.72 -19.36
CA SER A 236 -1.68 6.27 -20.54
C SER A 236 -1.36 5.57 -21.87
N SER A 237 -0.66 4.46 -21.83
CA SER A 237 -0.09 3.78 -22.99
C SER A 237 -0.92 2.61 -23.49
N ILE A 238 -2.24 2.62 -23.28
CA ILE A 238 -3.12 1.65 -23.93
C ILE A 238 -3.05 1.87 -25.44
N PRO A 239 -2.70 0.83 -26.23
CA PRO A 239 -2.54 0.99 -27.65
C PRO A 239 -3.81 1.46 -28.36
N GLN A 240 -3.64 2.14 -29.48
CA GLN A 240 -4.75 2.46 -30.37
C GLN A 240 -5.46 1.19 -30.88
N PRO A 241 -6.76 1.26 -31.22
CA PRO A 241 -7.54 0.08 -31.59
C PRO A 241 -7.01 -0.66 -32.82
N GLY A 242 -6.22 0.02 -33.68
CA GLY A 242 -5.66 -0.60 -34.88
C GLY A 242 -4.55 -1.62 -34.61
N LEU A 243 -3.91 -1.61 -33.44
CA LEU A 243 -2.78 -2.50 -33.17
C LEU A 243 -3.25 -3.92 -32.80
N PRO A 244 -2.70 -4.96 -33.43
CA PRO A 244 -3.05 -6.36 -33.17
C PRO A 244 -2.43 -6.85 -31.85
N VAL A 245 -2.98 -7.93 -31.31
CA VAL A 245 -2.45 -8.61 -30.11
C VAL A 245 -1.11 -9.28 -30.36
N SER A 246 -0.91 -9.79 -31.58
CA SER A 246 0.28 -10.52 -32.02
C SER A 246 0.49 -10.35 -33.52
N THR A 247 1.65 -10.78 -33.99
CA THR A 247 1.94 -10.96 -35.43
C THR A 247 1.03 -12.03 -36.05
N ILE A 248 1.07 -12.15 -37.37
CA ILE A 248 0.30 -13.16 -38.12
C ILE A 248 0.68 -14.60 -37.71
N ASP A 249 1.93 -14.82 -37.27
CA ASP A 249 2.45 -16.11 -36.81
C ASP A 249 2.48 -16.25 -35.27
N GLY A 250 1.80 -15.33 -34.54
CA GLY A 250 1.59 -15.43 -33.09
C GLY A 250 2.74 -14.94 -32.22
N LYS A 251 3.69 -14.17 -32.75
CA LYS A 251 4.83 -13.62 -32.02
C LYS A 251 4.51 -12.24 -31.40
N PRO A 252 5.38 -11.74 -30.48
CA PRO A 252 5.26 -10.39 -29.90
C PRO A 252 5.30 -9.30 -30.97
N TYR A 253 4.22 -8.55 -31.08
CA TYR A 253 4.08 -7.47 -32.05
C TYR A 253 4.47 -6.11 -31.48
N ALA A 254 5.20 -5.34 -32.26
CA ALA A 254 5.40 -3.92 -31.99
C ALA A 254 5.25 -3.09 -33.28
N TRP A 255 4.72 -1.89 -33.13
CA TRP A 255 4.59 -0.90 -34.20
C TRP A 255 5.59 0.23 -33.95
N GLY A 256 6.65 0.24 -34.71
CA GLY A 256 7.74 1.18 -34.43
C GLY A 256 8.31 0.97 -33.03
N GLY A 257 8.35 2.03 -32.25
CA GLY A 257 8.77 1.96 -30.84
C GLY A 257 7.63 1.64 -29.85
N ILE A 258 6.43 1.31 -30.34
CA ILE A 258 5.26 1.03 -29.49
C ILE A 258 5.10 -0.48 -29.33
N HIS A 259 5.44 -0.97 -28.15
CA HIS A 259 5.32 -2.36 -27.76
C HIS A 259 3.89 -2.67 -27.30
N THR A 260 3.37 -3.85 -27.66
CA THR A 260 2.06 -4.28 -27.20
C THR A 260 2.14 -4.74 -25.72
N PRO A 261 1.24 -4.24 -24.84
CA PRO A 261 1.36 -4.43 -23.39
C PRO A 261 1.14 -5.86 -22.92
N ASN A 262 0.36 -6.66 -23.64
CA ASN A 262 0.13 -8.07 -23.34
C ASN A 262 1.44 -8.87 -23.35
N TRP A 263 2.27 -8.72 -24.38
CA TRP A 263 3.55 -9.41 -24.46
C TRP A 263 4.58 -8.85 -23.48
N SER A 264 4.51 -7.56 -23.18
CA SER A 264 5.32 -6.97 -22.11
C SER A 264 5.00 -7.61 -20.75
N ALA A 265 3.73 -7.88 -20.48
CA ALA A 265 3.31 -8.57 -19.26
C ALA A 265 3.69 -10.05 -19.26
N GLU A 266 3.56 -10.74 -20.41
CA GLU A 266 3.78 -12.19 -20.51
C GLU A 266 5.26 -12.57 -20.48
N LEU A 267 6.10 -11.80 -21.21
CA LEU A 267 7.51 -12.15 -21.45
C LEU A 267 8.50 -11.22 -20.74
N GLY A 268 8.02 -10.12 -20.17
CA GLY A 268 8.87 -9.07 -19.59
C GLY A 268 9.49 -9.43 -18.24
N GLY A 269 9.20 -10.61 -17.70
CA GLY A 269 9.70 -11.10 -16.42
C GLY A 269 8.74 -10.80 -15.25
N ASP A 270 9.03 -11.42 -14.11
CA ASP A 270 8.22 -11.34 -12.90
C ASP A 270 8.87 -10.49 -11.81
N ASN A 271 8.04 -9.76 -11.09
CA ASN A 271 8.35 -9.11 -9.82
C ASN A 271 7.71 -9.92 -8.70
N LYS A 272 8.52 -10.66 -7.95
CA LYS A 272 8.12 -11.51 -6.84
C LYS A 272 8.43 -10.79 -5.53
N LEU A 273 7.41 -10.51 -4.74
CA LEU A 273 7.53 -9.84 -3.44
C LEU A 273 7.03 -10.76 -2.32
N VAL A 274 7.89 -11.07 -1.38
CA VAL A 274 7.54 -11.80 -0.17
C VAL A 274 7.61 -10.85 1.02
N VAL A 275 6.47 -10.61 1.66
CA VAL A 275 6.39 -9.79 2.88
C VAL A 275 6.10 -10.72 4.06
N THR A 276 6.97 -10.69 5.07
CA THR A 276 6.76 -11.39 6.34
C THR A 276 6.66 -10.37 7.46
N THR A 277 5.52 -10.35 8.15
CA THR A 277 5.28 -9.48 9.31
C THR A 277 5.10 -10.35 10.55
N MET A 278 5.73 -9.95 11.65
CA MET A 278 5.55 -10.58 12.97
C MET A 278 5.32 -9.49 14.01
N ASN A 279 4.34 -9.71 14.88
CA ASN A 279 4.01 -8.82 15.99
C ASN A 279 3.93 -9.63 17.28
N VAL A 280 4.50 -9.11 18.35
CA VAL A 280 4.43 -9.68 19.70
C VAL A 280 4.12 -8.55 20.67
N ASN A 281 3.05 -8.67 21.43
CA ASN A 281 2.64 -7.70 22.44
C ASN A 281 2.40 -8.42 23.76
N GLU A 282 3.12 -7.98 24.80
CA GLU A 282 2.94 -8.45 26.17
C GLU A 282 2.37 -7.31 27.01
N ILE A 283 1.24 -7.54 27.66
CA ILE A 283 0.54 -6.55 28.47
C ILE A 283 0.38 -7.09 29.89
N LEU A 284 1.11 -6.49 30.82
CA LEU A 284 0.97 -6.75 32.24
C LEU A 284 -0.04 -5.77 32.84
N LYS A 285 -1.09 -6.28 33.50
CA LYS A 285 -2.07 -5.49 34.24
C LYS A 285 -2.00 -5.85 35.71
N VAL A 286 -1.92 -4.84 36.57
CA VAL A 286 -1.83 -4.99 38.02
C VAL A 286 -2.87 -4.07 38.67
N ASN A 287 -3.84 -4.64 39.35
CA ASN A 287 -4.71 -3.89 40.26
C ASN A 287 -3.95 -3.66 41.56
N ILE A 288 -3.42 -2.46 41.78
CA ILE A 288 -2.59 -2.11 42.94
C ILE A 288 -3.48 -2.00 44.20
N LEU A 289 -4.59 -1.28 44.05
CA LEU A 289 -5.63 -1.13 45.08
C LEU A 289 -6.94 -0.75 44.37
N ASP A 290 -8.05 -0.74 45.12
CA ASP A 290 -9.36 -0.43 44.54
C ASP A 290 -9.35 0.94 43.86
N GLY A 291 -9.64 0.91 42.57
CA GLY A 291 -9.64 2.07 41.68
C GLY A 291 -8.25 2.47 41.12
N LEU A 292 -7.16 1.85 41.52
CA LEU A 292 -5.82 2.14 40.99
C LEU A 292 -5.22 0.94 40.25
N ASP A 293 -5.14 1.06 38.93
CA ASP A 293 -4.60 0.06 38.05
C ASP A 293 -3.27 0.53 37.42
N PHE A 294 -2.32 -0.38 37.32
CA PHE A 294 -1.10 -0.24 36.53
C PHE A 294 -1.20 -1.09 35.27
N GLN A 295 -0.77 -0.55 34.13
CA GLN A 295 -0.54 -1.32 32.92
C GLN A 295 0.86 -1.04 32.38
N GLY A 296 1.58 -2.13 32.09
CA GLY A 296 2.83 -2.12 31.33
C GLY A 296 2.65 -2.85 30.02
N THR A 297 3.17 -2.32 28.93
CA THR A 297 3.12 -2.93 27.60
C THR A 297 4.51 -3.00 26.99
N LEU A 298 4.88 -4.16 26.46
CA LEU A 298 6.05 -4.35 25.61
C LEU A 298 5.58 -4.87 24.25
N GLY A 299 5.88 -4.13 23.22
CA GLY A 299 5.55 -4.46 21.83
C GLY A 299 6.81 -4.59 20.98
N TYR A 300 6.81 -5.60 20.13
CA TYR A 300 7.78 -5.76 19.05
C TYR A 300 7.03 -6.06 17.75
N SER A 301 7.38 -5.34 16.69
CA SER A 301 6.88 -5.59 15.34
C SER A 301 8.05 -5.59 14.36
N THR A 302 8.07 -6.56 13.47
CA THR A 302 9.01 -6.59 12.35
C THR A 302 8.28 -6.82 11.04
N ASN A 303 8.68 -6.08 10.01
CA ASN A 303 8.23 -6.25 8.63
C ASN A 303 9.47 -6.49 7.76
N ASN A 304 9.53 -7.63 7.11
CA ASN A 304 10.61 -7.99 6.19
C ASN A 304 10.03 -8.22 4.80
N ALA A 305 10.41 -7.38 3.84
CA ALA A 305 10.02 -7.43 2.45
C ALA A 305 11.22 -7.84 1.60
N ALA A 306 11.18 -9.05 1.05
CA ALA A 306 12.18 -9.55 0.09
C ALA A 306 11.58 -9.49 -1.31
N ARG A 307 12.30 -8.87 -2.24
CA ARG A 307 11.88 -8.71 -3.64
C ARG A 307 12.90 -9.28 -4.59
N ASP A 308 12.42 -10.10 -5.51
CA ASP A 308 13.14 -10.60 -6.67
C ASP A 308 12.45 -10.04 -7.92
N GLU A 309 13.13 -9.19 -8.67
CA GLU A 309 12.60 -8.52 -9.86
C GLU A 309 13.43 -8.89 -11.08
N GLN A 310 12.78 -9.56 -12.01
CA GLN A 310 13.38 -9.92 -13.28
C GLN A 310 12.82 -9.02 -14.38
N TYR A 311 13.68 -8.24 -15.03
CA TYR A 311 13.35 -7.47 -16.23
C TYR A 311 13.95 -8.18 -17.44
N LEU A 312 13.10 -8.71 -18.32
CA LEU A 312 13.54 -9.43 -19.50
C LEU A 312 13.38 -8.59 -20.76
N SER A 313 14.41 -8.62 -21.56
CA SER A 313 14.37 -8.08 -22.89
C SER A 313 13.54 -8.99 -23.81
N ILE A 314 12.64 -8.41 -24.59
CA ILE A 314 11.71 -9.12 -25.46
C ILE A 314 12.16 -8.91 -26.91
N ASP A 315 12.10 -9.98 -27.73
CA ASP A 315 12.25 -9.88 -29.17
C ASP A 315 10.92 -9.45 -29.78
N TRP A 316 10.93 -8.33 -30.49
CA TRP A 316 9.76 -7.74 -31.10
C TRP A 316 9.77 -7.94 -32.61
N TYR A 317 8.60 -8.11 -33.18
CA TYR A 317 8.40 -8.43 -34.57
C TYR A 317 7.39 -7.49 -35.21
N GLN A 318 7.56 -7.24 -36.50
CA GLN A 318 6.58 -6.65 -37.39
C GLN A 318 5.41 -7.62 -37.59
N TYR A 319 4.30 -7.16 -38.16
CA TYR A 319 3.10 -7.99 -38.29
C TYR A 319 3.32 -9.23 -39.17
N ASP A 320 4.18 -9.15 -40.16
CA ASP A 320 4.58 -10.28 -41.03
C ASP A 320 5.56 -11.29 -40.39
N GLY A 321 5.94 -11.05 -39.14
CA GLY A 321 6.89 -11.89 -38.41
C GLY A 321 8.35 -11.54 -38.60
N THR A 322 8.68 -10.45 -39.32
CA THR A 322 10.05 -9.95 -39.47
C THR A 322 10.56 -9.32 -38.18
N PRO A 323 11.76 -9.68 -37.70
CA PRO A 323 12.31 -9.06 -36.47
C PRO A 323 12.51 -7.55 -36.64
N ILE A 324 12.07 -6.75 -35.67
CA ILE A 324 12.24 -5.29 -35.69
C ILE A 324 13.70 -4.89 -35.43
N GLN A 325 14.37 -5.62 -34.53
CA GLN A 325 15.72 -5.32 -34.09
C GLN A 325 16.73 -6.10 -34.96
N ASN A 326 17.26 -5.43 -35.94
CA ASN A 326 18.39 -5.91 -36.75
C ASN A 326 19.49 -4.84 -36.79
N GLU A 327 20.66 -5.18 -37.36
CA GLU A 327 21.83 -4.28 -37.42
C GLU A 327 21.56 -2.95 -38.14
N ASN A 328 20.53 -2.88 -38.96
CA ASN A 328 20.11 -1.71 -39.74
C ASN A 328 18.81 -1.07 -39.22
N SER A 329 18.31 -1.50 -38.09
CA SER A 329 17.04 -0.99 -37.53
C SER A 329 17.19 0.45 -37.06
N PRO A 330 16.27 1.36 -37.40
CA PRO A 330 16.24 2.70 -36.84
C PRO A 330 15.76 2.71 -35.36
N TYR A 331 15.36 1.56 -34.84
CA TYR A 331 14.88 1.43 -33.44
C TYR A 331 16.05 1.30 -32.49
N PRO A 332 15.84 1.74 -31.20
CA PRO A 332 16.88 1.62 -30.19
C PRO A 332 17.35 0.16 -30.04
N ALA A 333 18.63 0.00 -29.72
CA ALA A 333 19.19 -1.31 -29.40
C ALA A 333 18.34 -2.01 -28.33
N LYS A 334 18.23 -3.33 -28.43
CA LYS A 334 17.54 -4.17 -27.47
C LYS A 334 18.03 -3.86 -26.04
N GLU A 335 17.10 -3.53 -25.14
CA GLU A 335 17.44 -3.34 -23.74
C GLU A 335 17.97 -4.65 -23.15
N LYS A 336 19.00 -4.54 -22.32
CA LYS A 336 19.57 -5.72 -21.65
C LYS A 336 18.67 -6.19 -20.53
N SER A 337 18.47 -7.48 -20.44
CA SER A 337 17.78 -8.10 -19.31
C SER A 337 18.52 -7.82 -18.01
N SER A 338 17.79 -7.67 -16.93
CA SER A 338 18.36 -7.46 -15.59
C SER A 338 17.63 -8.25 -14.52
N TYR A 339 18.33 -8.53 -13.44
CA TYR A 339 17.76 -9.13 -12.24
C TYR A 339 18.15 -8.30 -11.02
N THR A 340 17.14 -7.87 -10.28
CA THR A 340 17.33 -7.10 -9.05
C THR A 340 16.85 -7.91 -7.87
N LYS A 341 17.70 -8.05 -6.86
CA LYS A 341 17.35 -8.64 -5.57
C LYS A 341 17.45 -7.58 -4.49
N SER A 342 16.38 -7.39 -3.73
CA SER A 342 16.37 -6.42 -2.65
C SER A 342 15.67 -6.94 -1.40
N SER A 343 16.08 -6.40 -0.27
CA SER A 343 15.48 -6.68 1.03
C SER A 343 15.29 -5.38 1.79
N ALA A 344 14.10 -5.21 2.37
CA ALA A 344 13.77 -4.12 3.27
C ALA A 344 13.29 -4.69 4.59
N ARG A 345 13.84 -4.23 5.71
CA ARG A 345 13.43 -4.64 7.05
C ARG A 345 13.12 -3.41 7.89
N THR A 346 11.98 -3.45 8.55
CA THR A 346 11.59 -2.45 9.56
C THR A 346 11.36 -3.17 10.87
N ASP A 347 12.03 -2.75 11.93
CA ASP A 347 11.82 -3.22 13.29
C ASP A 347 11.28 -2.09 14.15
N ASN A 348 10.20 -2.34 14.89
CA ASN A 348 9.60 -1.39 15.82
C ASN A 348 9.56 -2.00 17.22
N TYR A 349 9.92 -1.20 18.20
CA TYR A 349 9.85 -1.53 19.62
C TYR A 349 9.01 -0.47 20.33
N THR A 350 8.05 -0.90 21.12
CA THR A 350 7.25 -0.03 21.98
C THR A 350 7.32 -0.52 23.41
N ALA A 351 7.64 0.38 24.32
CA ALA A 351 7.53 0.12 25.76
C ALA A 351 6.69 1.22 26.39
N SER A 352 5.62 0.87 27.10
CA SER A 352 4.80 1.85 27.80
C SER A 352 4.44 1.38 29.22
N ALA A 353 4.28 2.34 30.10
CA ALA A 353 3.84 2.10 31.47
C ALA A 353 2.94 3.27 31.93
N PHE A 354 1.78 2.96 32.45
CA PHE A 354 0.87 3.98 32.96
C PHE A 354 0.04 3.50 34.14
N LEU A 355 -0.39 4.47 34.95
CA LEU A 355 -1.33 4.29 36.04
C LEU A 355 -2.67 4.88 35.65
N THR A 356 -3.74 4.22 36.05
CA THR A 356 -5.12 4.71 35.91
C THR A 356 -5.80 4.66 37.27
N TYR A 357 -6.25 5.82 37.73
CA TYR A 357 -7.07 5.93 38.93
C TYR A 357 -8.52 6.22 38.52
N LYS A 358 -9.47 5.39 38.99
CA LYS A 358 -10.91 5.54 38.76
C LYS A 358 -11.64 5.56 40.08
N LYS A 359 -12.53 6.54 40.25
CA LYS A 359 -13.35 6.61 41.45
C LYS A 359 -14.69 7.29 41.17
N LEU A 360 -15.73 6.68 41.67
CA LEU A 360 -17.06 7.27 41.74
C LEU A 360 -17.27 7.86 43.14
N PHE A 361 -17.46 9.18 43.22
CA PHE A 361 -17.73 9.90 44.44
C PHE A 361 -19.22 10.24 44.49
N ASP A 362 -19.84 10.08 45.67
CA ASP A 362 -21.24 10.40 45.94
C ASP A 362 -22.22 9.85 44.88
N GLU A 363 -21.86 8.73 44.23
CA GLU A 363 -22.65 8.06 43.18
C GLU A 363 -22.91 8.92 41.92
N VAL A 364 -22.37 10.14 41.84
CA VAL A 364 -22.65 11.11 40.77
C VAL A 364 -21.41 11.67 40.07
N HIS A 365 -20.26 11.67 40.75
CA HIS A 365 -19.00 12.19 40.19
C HIS A 365 -18.08 11.04 39.80
N ASP A 366 -18.06 10.69 38.52
CA ASP A 366 -17.18 9.66 38.01
C ASP A 366 -15.91 10.32 37.45
N ILE A 367 -14.77 10.01 38.09
CA ILE A 367 -13.43 10.56 37.73
C ILE A 367 -12.52 9.43 37.30
N SER A 368 -11.87 9.60 36.15
CA SER A 368 -10.77 8.73 35.71
C SER A 368 -9.57 9.59 35.35
N LEU A 369 -8.46 9.37 36.05
CA LEU A 369 -7.17 10.01 35.82
C LEU A 369 -6.17 8.97 35.36
N MET A 370 -5.48 9.22 34.24
CA MET A 370 -4.42 8.37 33.70
C MET A 370 -3.15 9.19 33.48
N GLY A 371 -2.00 8.62 33.80
CA GLY A 371 -0.71 9.21 33.49
C GLY A 371 0.35 8.16 33.25
N GLY A 372 1.24 8.39 32.29
CA GLY A 372 2.24 7.39 31.90
C GLY A 372 3.35 7.91 31.02
N VAL A 373 4.21 6.96 30.66
CA VAL A 373 5.37 7.14 29.77
C VAL A 373 5.33 6.08 28.68
N GLN A 374 5.77 6.46 27.49
CA GLN A 374 5.92 5.58 26.34
C GLN A 374 7.23 5.87 25.62
N TYR A 375 7.90 4.82 25.21
CA TYR A 375 9.08 4.87 24.36
C TYR A 375 8.82 4.04 23.11
N ASP A 376 8.98 4.66 21.95
CA ASP A 376 8.90 4.04 20.64
C ASP A 376 10.25 4.17 19.96
N TYR A 377 10.73 3.07 19.38
CA TYR A 377 11.94 3.02 18.56
C TYR A 377 11.64 2.28 17.27
N ALA A 378 12.08 2.83 16.15
CA ALA A 378 11.98 2.20 14.84
C ALA A 378 13.32 2.21 14.13
N ALA A 379 13.66 1.11 13.46
CA ALA A 379 14.85 0.98 12.61
C ALA A 379 14.44 0.40 11.25
N TYR A 380 15.03 0.93 10.21
CA TYR A 380 14.85 0.50 8.84
C TYR A 380 16.19 0.22 8.19
N ASP A 381 16.26 -0.87 7.44
CA ASP A 381 17.43 -1.25 6.64
C ASP A 381 16.95 -1.74 5.28
N TYR A 382 17.52 -1.19 4.22
CA TYR A 382 17.26 -1.59 2.85
C TYR A 382 18.57 -1.84 2.12
N SER A 383 18.62 -2.93 1.37
CA SER A 383 19.70 -3.22 0.44
C SER A 383 19.16 -3.81 -0.86
N GLY A 384 19.68 -3.32 -1.98
CA GLY A 384 19.36 -3.80 -3.32
C GLY A 384 20.63 -4.04 -4.14
N THR A 385 20.64 -5.14 -4.88
CA THR A 385 21.71 -5.51 -5.81
C THR A 385 21.11 -5.84 -7.16
N LYS A 386 21.70 -5.32 -8.24
CA LYS A 386 21.24 -5.52 -9.63
C LYS A 386 22.34 -6.15 -10.47
N ALA A 387 21.99 -7.18 -11.21
CA ALA A 387 22.81 -7.78 -12.25
C ALA A 387 22.26 -7.42 -13.64
N MET A 388 23.13 -7.08 -14.56
CA MET A 388 22.77 -6.81 -15.95
C MET A 388 23.14 -7.99 -16.85
N ASP A 389 22.49 -8.07 -18.02
CA ASP A 389 22.72 -9.07 -19.04
C ASP A 389 22.52 -10.51 -18.52
N VAL A 390 21.41 -10.70 -17.82
CA VAL A 390 20.99 -12.01 -17.28
C VAL A 390 20.24 -12.82 -18.35
N GLU A 391 20.35 -14.13 -18.27
CA GLU A 391 19.57 -15.03 -19.12
C GLU A 391 18.17 -15.26 -18.52
N ALA A 392 17.15 -15.33 -19.38
CA ALA A 392 15.74 -15.46 -18.95
C ALA A 392 15.48 -16.69 -18.07
N ALA A 393 16.21 -17.78 -18.29
CA ALA A 393 16.06 -19.02 -17.53
C ALA A 393 16.70 -18.98 -16.13
N ILE A 394 17.45 -17.92 -15.79
CA ILE A 394 18.24 -17.84 -14.56
C ILE A 394 17.67 -16.72 -13.67
N GLU A 395 16.89 -17.10 -12.67
CA GLU A 395 16.39 -16.19 -11.64
C GLU A 395 17.49 -15.97 -10.56
N SER A 396 18.60 -15.35 -10.95
CA SER A 396 19.68 -15.08 -10.01
C SER A 396 20.54 -13.90 -10.45
N LEU A 397 21.41 -13.42 -9.55
CA LEU A 397 22.37 -12.37 -9.81
C LEU A 397 23.54 -12.83 -10.75
N ASN A 398 23.51 -14.05 -11.26
CA ASN A 398 24.53 -14.57 -12.17
C ASN A 398 24.25 -14.09 -13.61
N GLY A 399 24.70 -12.90 -13.95
CA GLY A 399 24.65 -12.33 -15.30
C GLY A 399 26.01 -12.32 -15.97
N LYS A 400 26.02 -12.14 -17.30
CA LYS A 400 27.24 -11.89 -18.08
C LYS A 400 27.72 -10.44 -17.94
N GLY A 401 26.84 -9.54 -17.51
CA GLY A 401 27.12 -8.12 -17.35
C GLY A 401 27.60 -7.77 -15.93
N GLN A 402 27.54 -6.49 -15.63
CA GLN A 402 27.98 -5.97 -14.35
C GLN A 402 26.96 -6.26 -13.24
N ILE A 403 27.48 -6.53 -12.05
CA ILE A 403 26.71 -6.57 -10.81
C ILE A 403 27.08 -5.33 -10.01
N TYR A 404 26.09 -4.59 -9.55
CA TYR A 404 26.30 -3.39 -8.76
C TYR A 404 25.25 -3.25 -7.64
N ILE A 405 25.60 -2.45 -6.64
CA ILE A 405 24.66 -2.07 -5.59
C ILE A 405 23.66 -1.10 -6.22
N ASP A 406 22.38 -1.49 -6.21
CA ASP A 406 21.29 -0.68 -6.74
C ASP A 406 20.95 0.46 -5.77
N LYS A 407 20.68 0.11 -4.51
CA LYS A 407 20.40 1.08 -3.44
C LYS A 407 20.73 0.49 -2.08
N VAL A 408 21.22 1.34 -1.18
CA VAL A 408 21.30 1.07 0.26
C VAL A 408 20.65 2.25 0.98
N ASP A 409 19.83 1.95 1.98
CA ASP A 409 19.16 2.97 2.80
C ASP A 409 19.03 2.46 4.24
N ARG A 410 19.30 3.32 5.22
CA ARG A 410 19.19 2.98 6.63
C ARG A 410 18.81 4.21 7.44
N TRP A 411 17.83 4.03 8.33
CA TRP A 411 17.46 5.06 9.29
C TRP A 411 17.01 4.45 10.62
N GLU A 412 17.05 5.28 11.64
CA GLU A 412 16.59 4.95 12.99
C GLU A 412 15.89 6.17 13.58
N GLU A 413 14.78 5.94 14.27
CA GLU A 413 14.07 6.99 14.99
C GLU A 413 13.66 6.52 16.39
N ALA A 414 13.58 7.47 17.32
CA ALA A 414 13.08 7.22 18.66
C ALA A 414 12.20 8.38 19.13
N ILE A 415 11.13 8.05 19.84
CA ILE A 415 10.24 9.02 20.50
C ILE A 415 10.06 8.61 21.95
N LEU A 416 10.36 9.52 22.88
CA LEU A 416 10.00 9.39 24.29
C LEU A 416 8.85 10.33 24.60
N SER A 417 7.82 9.82 25.25
CA SER A 417 6.58 10.54 25.47
C SER A 417 6.10 10.42 26.91
N TYR A 418 5.66 11.54 27.48
CA TYR A 418 4.88 11.57 28.71
C TYR A 418 3.45 11.96 28.35
N PHE A 419 2.46 11.24 28.89
CA PHE A 419 1.08 11.50 28.56
C PHE A 419 0.14 11.39 29.77
N GLY A 420 -0.99 12.08 29.67
CA GLY A 420 -2.01 12.03 30.68
C GLY A 420 -3.40 12.28 30.11
N ARG A 421 -4.41 11.76 30.80
CA ARG A 421 -5.83 11.93 30.48
C ARG A 421 -6.62 12.10 31.75
N LEU A 422 -7.51 13.08 31.76
CA LEU A 422 -8.55 13.25 32.77
C LEU A 422 -9.90 13.08 32.10
N ASN A 423 -10.72 12.16 32.61
CA ASN A 423 -12.14 12.06 32.28
C ASN A 423 -12.94 12.39 33.53
N TYR A 424 -13.93 13.27 33.39
CA TYR A 424 -14.89 13.61 34.41
C TYR A 424 -16.30 13.49 33.87
N ASN A 425 -17.18 12.78 34.58
CA ASN A 425 -18.55 12.59 34.21
C ASN A 425 -19.43 12.87 35.43
N TYR A 426 -20.33 13.85 35.28
CA TYR A 426 -21.31 14.21 36.33
C TYR A 426 -22.70 13.69 35.96
N LYS A 427 -23.24 12.78 36.76
CA LYS A 427 -24.58 12.18 36.61
C LYS A 427 -24.85 11.61 35.22
N SER A 428 -23.85 11.17 34.50
CA SER A 428 -23.96 10.77 33.10
C SER A 428 -24.54 11.83 32.14
N ARG A 429 -24.61 13.10 32.59
CA ARG A 429 -25.15 14.24 31.83
C ARG A 429 -24.08 15.13 31.26
N TYR A 430 -23.11 15.52 32.10
CA TYR A 430 -22.02 16.41 31.72
C TYR A 430 -20.71 15.64 31.72
N MET A 431 -20.03 15.64 30.61
CA MET A 431 -18.79 14.92 30.41
C MET A 431 -17.70 15.88 29.99
N VAL A 432 -16.52 15.77 30.56
CA VAL A 432 -15.31 16.53 30.18
C VAL A 432 -14.16 15.56 30.06
N GLU A 433 -13.40 15.66 28.98
CA GLU A 433 -12.15 14.95 28.79
C GLU A 433 -11.05 15.95 28.46
N VAL A 434 -9.89 15.80 29.09
CA VAL A 434 -8.68 16.56 28.81
C VAL A 434 -7.55 15.56 28.59
N ASN A 435 -6.84 15.70 27.48
CA ASN A 435 -5.66 14.92 27.12
C ASN A 435 -4.46 15.84 27.03
N ALA A 436 -3.31 15.37 27.49
CA ALA A 436 -2.04 16.07 27.37
C ALA A 436 -0.94 15.05 27.02
N ARG A 437 -0.01 15.45 26.13
CA ARG A 437 1.13 14.65 25.76
C ARG A 437 2.34 15.53 25.48
N TYR A 438 3.51 15.10 25.92
CA TYR A 438 4.80 15.77 25.75
C TYR A 438 5.76 14.83 25.10
N ASP A 439 6.07 15.04 23.81
CA ASP A 439 6.84 14.15 22.96
C ASP A 439 8.23 14.72 22.67
N GLY A 440 9.26 13.88 22.84
CA GLY A 440 10.62 14.17 22.42
C GLY A 440 11.06 13.24 21.29
N SER A 441 11.19 13.76 20.06
CA SER A 441 11.60 13.00 18.89
C SER A 441 13.08 13.16 18.58
N SER A 442 13.74 12.05 18.23
CA SER A 442 15.17 12.03 17.84
C SER A 442 15.43 12.75 16.50
N LYS A 443 14.40 12.98 15.68
CA LYS A 443 14.52 13.68 14.40
C LYS A 443 14.90 15.14 14.52
N PHE A 444 14.70 15.75 15.71
CA PHE A 444 14.95 17.16 15.94
C PHE A 444 16.19 17.42 16.80
N LEU A 445 16.77 18.61 16.61
CA LEU A 445 17.86 19.11 17.47
C LEU A 445 17.47 19.05 18.95
N PRO A 446 18.41 18.81 19.88
CA PRO A 446 18.10 18.72 21.32
C PRO A 446 17.27 19.89 21.87
N LYS A 447 17.53 21.13 21.41
CA LYS A 447 16.80 22.34 21.82
C LYS A 447 15.36 22.42 21.34
N ASN A 448 15.02 21.70 20.24
CA ASN A 448 13.69 21.74 19.60
C ASN A 448 13.01 20.37 19.60
N ARG A 449 13.56 19.41 20.34
CA ARG A 449 13.15 18.00 20.32
C ARG A 449 11.78 17.77 20.95
N TRP A 450 11.44 18.56 21.98
CA TRP A 450 10.29 18.37 22.82
C TRP A 450 9.14 19.31 22.41
N ASN A 451 7.96 18.72 22.21
CA ASN A 451 6.74 19.44 21.86
C ASN A 451 5.56 18.97 22.73
N PHE A 452 4.70 19.91 23.08
CA PHE A 452 3.51 19.67 23.88
C PHE A 452 2.26 19.66 23.01
N PHE A 453 1.43 18.63 23.17
CA PHE A 453 0.16 18.45 22.47
C PHE A 453 -0.94 18.30 23.52
N TRP A 454 -2.09 18.90 23.26
CA TRP A 454 -3.21 18.80 24.17
C TRP A 454 -4.54 18.78 23.43
N GLY A 455 -5.56 18.26 24.09
CA GLY A 455 -6.92 18.25 23.58
C GLY A 455 -7.91 18.28 24.72
N ALA A 456 -9.02 18.93 24.51
CA ALA A 456 -10.14 18.96 25.45
C ALA A 456 -11.45 18.70 24.72
N SER A 457 -12.35 17.96 25.33
CA SER A 457 -13.72 17.78 24.85
C SER A 457 -14.73 17.92 25.96
N ALA A 458 -15.90 18.45 25.61
CA ALA A 458 -17.05 18.52 26.51
C ALA A 458 -18.27 17.89 25.84
N GLY A 459 -19.08 17.20 26.63
CA GLY A 459 -20.31 16.56 26.20
C GLY A 459 -21.46 16.86 27.15
N TRP A 460 -22.61 17.17 26.58
CA TRP A 460 -23.84 17.35 27.31
C TRP A 460 -24.91 16.39 26.78
N ARG A 461 -25.36 15.47 27.63
CA ARG A 461 -26.45 14.55 27.31
C ARG A 461 -27.77 15.19 27.67
N ILE A 462 -28.34 15.94 26.73
CA ILE A 462 -29.56 16.71 26.86
C ILE A 462 -30.74 15.79 27.20
N SER A 463 -30.78 14.59 26.64
CA SER A 463 -31.86 13.60 26.88
C SER A 463 -31.96 13.14 28.33
N GLU A 464 -30.95 13.38 29.17
CA GLU A 464 -30.99 13.03 30.60
C GLU A 464 -31.41 14.21 31.49
N GLU A 465 -31.76 15.35 30.92
CA GLU A 465 -32.25 16.50 31.65
C GLU A 465 -33.74 16.35 31.98
N ALA A 466 -34.17 16.88 33.15
CA ALA A 466 -35.54 16.77 33.63
C ALA A 466 -36.59 17.33 32.64
N PHE A 467 -36.23 18.36 31.87
CA PHE A 467 -37.11 18.95 30.86
C PHE A 467 -37.33 18.06 29.62
N MET A 468 -36.52 17.03 29.42
CA MET A 468 -36.65 16.07 28.32
C MET A 468 -37.46 14.83 28.68
N GLU A 469 -37.87 14.66 29.93
CA GLU A 469 -38.51 13.44 30.43
C GLU A 469 -39.81 13.11 29.68
N SER A 470 -40.59 14.14 29.30
CA SER A 470 -41.85 13.97 28.57
C SER A 470 -41.66 13.48 27.10
N VAL A 471 -40.48 13.65 26.53
CA VAL A 471 -40.15 13.25 25.14
C VAL A 471 -39.13 12.13 25.06
N LYS A 472 -38.72 11.54 26.18
CA LYS A 472 -37.67 10.53 26.30
C LYS A 472 -37.99 9.23 25.54
N GLU A 473 -39.28 8.87 25.42
CA GLU A 473 -39.72 7.73 24.63
C GLU A 473 -39.47 7.93 23.10
N THR A 474 -39.55 9.19 22.65
CA THR A 474 -39.32 9.54 21.23
C THR A 474 -37.85 9.87 20.95
N ILE A 475 -37.20 10.60 21.87
CA ILE A 475 -35.80 11.02 21.79
C ILE A 475 -35.04 10.39 22.95
N SER A 476 -34.68 9.12 22.81
CA SER A 476 -34.01 8.33 23.84
C SER A 476 -32.57 8.76 24.13
N ASN A 477 -31.87 9.35 23.15
CA ASN A 477 -30.47 9.79 23.31
C ASN A 477 -30.19 11.04 22.46
N LEU A 478 -30.09 12.18 23.12
CA LEU A 478 -29.65 13.43 22.50
C LEU A 478 -28.41 13.94 23.25
N LYS A 479 -27.26 13.99 22.53
CA LYS A 479 -25.98 14.42 23.09
C LYS A 479 -25.33 15.48 22.21
N LEU A 480 -25.00 16.63 22.82
CA LEU A 480 -24.16 17.65 22.19
C LEU A 480 -22.72 17.41 22.60
N ARG A 481 -21.78 17.56 21.65
CA ARG A 481 -20.34 17.45 21.90
C ARG A 481 -19.60 18.59 21.23
N ALA A 482 -18.57 19.10 21.91
CA ALA A 482 -17.57 20.01 21.34
C ALA A 482 -16.18 19.53 21.73
N SER A 483 -15.23 19.66 20.82
CA SER A 483 -13.83 19.31 21.09
C SER A 483 -12.89 20.27 20.39
N TYR A 484 -11.75 20.50 21.02
CA TYR A 484 -10.61 21.22 20.45
C TYR A 484 -9.32 20.51 20.85
N GLY A 485 -8.37 20.41 19.92
CA GLY A 485 -7.10 19.78 20.23
C GLY A 485 -6.03 20.13 19.21
N GLU A 486 -4.79 20.01 19.65
CA GLU A 486 -3.59 20.20 18.87
C GLU A 486 -2.87 18.87 18.74
N THR A 487 -2.57 18.49 17.51
CA THR A 487 -1.78 17.28 17.17
C THR A 487 -0.57 17.69 16.36
N GLY A 488 0.46 16.86 16.37
CA GLY A 488 1.67 17.11 15.60
C GLY A 488 1.85 16.15 14.44
N ILE A 489 2.76 16.50 13.56
CA ILE A 489 3.32 15.60 12.56
C ILE A 489 4.83 15.51 12.75
N ASP A 490 5.34 14.31 12.93
CA ASP A 490 6.76 14.00 12.92
C ASP A 490 7.20 13.70 11.47
N ALA A 491 6.98 14.72 10.59
CA ALA A 491 7.37 14.65 9.19
C ALA A 491 8.80 15.16 9.01
N GLY A 492 9.50 14.52 8.10
CA GLY A 492 10.88 14.86 7.77
C GLY A 492 11.78 13.64 7.86
N ASN A 493 12.92 13.72 7.19
CA ASN A 493 13.92 12.67 7.26
C ASN A 493 14.70 12.74 8.57
N GLU A 494 15.26 11.63 8.98
CA GLU A 494 16.15 11.54 10.13
C GLU A 494 17.41 12.38 9.87
N PHE A 495 17.96 12.95 10.94
CA PHE A 495 19.22 13.73 10.91
C PHE A 495 19.23 14.94 9.98
N GLN A 496 18.07 15.49 9.56
CA GLN A 496 17.98 16.72 8.73
C GLN A 496 18.70 17.93 9.31
N PHE A 497 18.99 17.90 10.61
CA PHE A 497 19.71 18.96 11.30
C PHE A 497 21.24 18.85 11.18
N ILE A 498 21.76 17.77 10.57
CA ILE A 498 23.17 17.62 10.27
C ILE A 498 23.42 18.28 8.91
N GLU A 499 24.29 19.30 8.88
CA GLU A 499 24.71 19.89 7.62
C GLU A 499 25.47 18.84 6.79
N GLY A 500 25.00 18.59 5.59
CA GLY A 500 25.59 17.65 4.65
C GLY A 500 25.74 18.28 3.28
N PHE A 501 26.74 17.83 2.52
CA PHE A 501 26.93 18.21 1.13
C PHE A 501 26.46 17.07 0.24
N THR A 502 25.60 17.37 -0.73
CA THR A 502 25.28 16.43 -1.80
C THR A 502 26.23 16.68 -2.95
N MET A 503 27.06 15.71 -3.31
CA MET A 503 27.83 15.78 -4.54
C MET A 503 26.88 15.61 -5.72
N GLY A 504 26.59 16.71 -6.41
CA GLY A 504 25.84 16.68 -7.67
C GLY A 504 26.74 16.24 -8.83
N SER A 505 26.14 15.71 -9.88
CA SER A 505 26.83 15.35 -11.12
C SER A 505 27.32 16.55 -11.95
N LYS A 506 27.02 17.79 -11.52
CA LYS A 506 27.53 19.02 -12.12
C LYS A 506 28.45 19.70 -11.11
N GLY A 507 29.75 19.48 -11.23
CA GLY A 507 30.75 20.26 -10.52
C GLY A 507 30.73 21.72 -10.97
N TYR A 508 31.17 22.65 -10.09
CA TYR A 508 31.56 23.98 -10.53
C TYR A 508 32.78 23.84 -11.45
N GLU A 509 32.69 24.36 -12.66
CA GLU A 509 33.88 24.60 -13.49
C GLU A 509 34.72 25.66 -12.79
N PHE A 510 35.84 25.29 -12.21
CA PHE A 510 36.87 26.25 -11.88
C PHE A 510 37.48 26.72 -13.22
N VAL A 511 37.53 28.05 -13.38
CA VAL A 511 37.88 28.77 -14.63
C VAL A 511 39.35 28.59 -15.00
N ASP A 512 39.77 27.41 -15.45
CA ASP A 512 41.02 27.27 -16.18
C ASP A 512 40.97 26.29 -17.38
N GLY A 513 39.75 25.95 -17.82
CA GLY A 513 39.54 25.34 -19.14
C GLY A 513 40.12 23.95 -19.36
N THR A 514 40.46 23.21 -18.33
CA THR A 514 40.85 21.79 -18.44
C THR A 514 39.73 20.91 -17.86
N GLN A 515 39.14 20.12 -18.76
CA GLN A 515 38.17 19.07 -18.44
C GLN A 515 38.77 17.98 -17.55
#